data_3d92b569a983e04649df5e99897ad93e
#
_entry.id   3d92b569a983e04649df5e99897ad93e
#
_cell.length_a   1.000
_cell.length_b   1.000
_cell.length_c   1.000
_cell.angle_alpha   90.00
_cell.angle_beta   90.00
_cell.angle_gamma   90.00
#
_symmetry.space_group_name_H-M   'P 1'
#
loop_
_entity.id
_entity.type
_entity.pdbx_description
1 polymer ?
#
loop_
_entity_poly.entity_id
_entity_poly.type
_entity_poly.pdbx_seq_one_letter_code
_entity_poly.pdbx_strand_id
1 'polypeptide(L)'
;MPNEIVSGGQNTVRISGDRVTRSHHPWSLATRKLLAVCAEKQLDFVPKWLGRDQDGNEFFEYMDGEVGHDPLPHFFTSDATVCSAGKTLRQFHDAARDLVNDETLTWQFAAKHPAEVICHSDFAGYNCTFKDAKVVGVFDFDCAFPAPRLWDISYAIYRFSPFLNFGDFGDEFGDVKNRLRRMYLFVEAYGEPSQTARNAFRLIPERLKSMVDWMYQEAAQGNEQCQRSLDQGHHALYLKDYDAIKAFYQAKLH
;
A
#
# COMPACT_ATOMS: atom_id res chain seq x y z
N MET A 1 15.27 -20.74 -9.67
CA MET A 1 14.02 -20.26 -10.30
C MET A 1 14.39 -19.59 -11.61
N PRO A 2 13.58 -19.63 -12.67
CA PRO A 2 13.87 -18.90 -13.91
C PRO A 2 13.87 -17.39 -13.64
N ASN A 3 14.64 -16.64 -14.45
CA ASN A 3 14.59 -15.18 -14.43
C ASN A 3 13.20 -14.74 -14.91
N GLU A 4 12.42 -14.18 -14.02
CA GLU A 4 11.08 -13.67 -14.32
C GLU A 4 11.14 -12.14 -14.41
N ILE A 5 10.57 -11.58 -15.47
CA ILE A 5 10.39 -10.14 -15.60
C ILE A 5 8.93 -9.87 -15.26
N VAL A 6 8.69 -9.16 -14.17
CA VAL A 6 7.36 -8.76 -13.73
C VAL A 6 7.21 -7.26 -13.99
N SER A 7 6.21 -6.89 -14.77
CA SER A 7 5.82 -5.49 -14.92
C SER A 7 4.95 -5.13 -13.72
N GLY A 8 5.54 -4.52 -12.71
CA GLY A 8 4.82 -3.95 -11.58
C GLY A 8 4.24 -2.57 -11.90
N GLY A 9 3.43 -2.01 -10.98
CA GLY A 9 2.70 -0.75 -11.15
C GLY A 9 3.48 0.40 -11.77
N GLN A 10 4.65 0.77 -11.30
CA GLN A 10 5.44 1.90 -11.82
C GLN A 10 6.79 1.48 -12.41
N ASN A 11 7.22 0.24 -12.21
CA ASN A 11 8.56 -0.22 -12.54
C ASN A 11 8.56 -1.58 -13.23
N THR A 12 9.50 -1.78 -14.16
CA THR A 12 9.85 -3.12 -14.61
C THR A 12 10.79 -3.74 -13.59
N VAL A 13 10.34 -4.80 -12.95
CA VAL A 13 11.07 -5.51 -11.92
C VAL A 13 11.57 -6.84 -12.49
N ARG A 14 12.83 -7.18 -12.25
CA ARG A 14 13.39 -8.48 -12.59
C ARG A 14 13.63 -9.29 -11.32
N ILE A 15 13.04 -10.47 -11.26
CA ILE A 15 13.25 -11.43 -10.17
C ILE A 15 14.25 -12.49 -10.63
N SER A 16 15.30 -12.73 -9.84
CA SER A 16 16.33 -13.74 -10.11
C SER A 16 16.76 -14.40 -8.80
N GLY A 17 16.28 -15.62 -8.57
CA GLY A 17 16.50 -16.35 -7.32
C GLY A 17 15.86 -15.64 -6.12
N ASP A 18 16.68 -15.26 -5.17
CA ASP A 18 16.31 -14.55 -3.93
C ASP A 18 16.44 -13.02 -4.04
N ARG A 19 16.58 -12.51 -5.26
CA ARG A 19 16.88 -11.10 -5.52
C ARG A 19 15.88 -10.45 -6.49
N VAL A 20 15.47 -9.24 -6.13
CA VAL A 20 14.69 -8.32 -6.96
C VAL A 20 15.58 -7.21 -7.45
N THR A 21 15.55 -6.93 -8.76
CA THR A 21 16.31 -5.84 -9.41
C THR A 21 15.34 -4.81 -9.95
N ARG A 22 15.58 -3.53 -9.67
CA ARG A 22 14.80 -2.41 -10.21
C ARG A 22 15.68 -1.20 -10.53
N SER A 23 15.15 -0.27 -11.32
CA SER A 23 15.83 0.97 -11.67
C SER A 23 15.96 1.91 -10.45
N HIS A 24 16.99 2.75 -10.49
CA HIS A 24 17.17 3.83 -9.52
C HIS A 24 16.24 5.01 -9.82
N HIS A 25 15.70 5.63 -8.78
CA HIS A 25 14.83 6.80 -8.83
C HIS A 25 15.35 7.93 -7.92
N PRO A 26 14.92 9.19 -8.11
CA PRO A 26 15.32 10.29 -7.23
C PRO A 26 15.04 10.05 -5.74
N TRP A 27 14.00 9.26 -5.40
CA TRP A 27 13.63 8.90 -4.02
C TRP A 27 14.27 7.60 -3.50
N SER A 28 15.10 6.92 -4.31
CA SER A 28 15.73 5.65 -3.89
C SER A 28 16.58 5.77 -2.63
N LEU A 29 17.20 6.93 -2.38
CA LEU A 29 17.94 7.14 -1.13
C LEU A 29 17.03 7.09 0.09
N ALA A 30 15.86 7.74 0.02
CA ALA A 30 14.87 7.74 1.09
C ALA A 30 14.32 6.33 1.34
N THR A 31 13.97 5.61 0.27
CA THR A 31 13.53 4.20 0.36
C THR A 31 14.58 3.32 1.02
N ARG A 32 15.86 3.42 0.62
CA ARG A 32 16.94 2.63 1.24
C ARG A 32 17.12 2.95 2.71
N LYS A 33 17.08 4.22 3.09
CA LYS A 33 17.19 4.62 4.49
C LYS A 33 16.01 4.12 5.32
N LEU A 34 14.81 4.19 4.75
CA LEU A 34 13.60 3.62 5.35
C LEU A 34 13.76 2.11 5.64
N LEU A 35 14.17 1.34 4.64
CA LEU A 35 14.37 -0.11 4.80
C LEU A 35 15.49 -0.43 5.79
N ALA A 36 16.58 0.35 5.80
CA ALA A 36 17.66 0.19 6.76
C ALA A 36 17.17 0.40 8.22
N VAL A 37 16.42 1.48 8.47
CA VAL A 37 15.83 1.73 9.80
C VAL A 37 14.86 0.62 10.21
N CYS A 38 14.03 0.12 9.29
CA CYS A 38 13.15 -1.01 9.56
C CYS A 38 13.95 -2.27 9.92
N ALA A 39 15.05 -2.56 9.22
CA ALA A 39 15.93 -3.70 9.51
C ALA A 39 16.63 -3.56 10.86
N GLU A 40 17.12 -2.36 11.22
CA GLU A 40 17.70 -2.06 12.54
C GLU A 40 16.69 -2.29 13.69
N LYS A 41 15.40 -2.03 13.44
CA LYS A 41 14.30 -2.30 14.37
C LYS A 41 13.79 -3.75 14.29
N GLN A 42 14.50 -4.61 13.53
CA GLN A 42 14.21 -6.05 13.40
C GLN A 42 12.83 -6.37 12.77
N LEU A 43 12.42 -5.57 11.79
CA LEU A 43 11.24 -5.87 10.98
C LEU A 43 11.62 -6.85 9.87
N ASP A 44 11.37 -8.13 10.08
CA ASP A 44 11.72 -9.20 9.11
C ASP A 44 10.79 -9.25 7.89
N PHE A 45 9.70 -8.49 7.90
CA PHE A 45 8.73 -8.43 6.82
C PHE A 45 9.01 -7.32 5.78
N VAL A 46 10.14 -6.62 5.85
CA VAL A 46 10.57 -5.67 4.83
C VAL A 46 11.82 -6.15 4.11
N PRO A 47 11.97 -5.91 2.78
CA PRO A 47 13.14 -6.39 2.05
C PRO A 47 14.40 -5.64 2.46
N LYS A 48 15.53 -6.34 2.51
CA LYS A 48 16.84 -5.72 2.67
C LYS A 48 17.33 -5.17 1.33
N TRP A 49 17.96 -4.02 1.37
CA TRP A 49 18.74 -3.53 0.24
C TRP A 49 20.06 -4.29 0.15
N LEU A 50 20.37 -4.88 -1.01
CA LEU A 50 21.52 -5.76 -1.22
C LEU A 50 22.66 -5.09 -2.01
N GLY A 51 22.45 -3.88 -2.51
CA GLY A 51 23.44 -3.15 -3.28
C GLY A 51 22.90 -2.62 -4.61
N ARG A 52 23.81 -2.16 -5.46
CA ARG A 52 23.51 -1.75 -6.84
C ARG A 52 24.66 -2.10 -7.78
N ASP A 53 24.35 -2.22 -9.08
CA ASP A 53 25.35 -2.44 -10.12
C ASP A 53 25.96 -1.12 -10.66
N GLN A 54 26.84 -1.26 -11.67
CA GLN A 54 27.50 -0.14 -12.32
C GLN A 54 26.54 0.71 -13.18
N ASP A 55 25.43 0.11 -13.63
CA ASP A 55 24.38 0.77 -14.42
C ASP A 55 23.37 1.50 -13.52
N GLY A 56 23.53 1.40 -12.20
CA GLY A 56 22.69 2.06 -11.19
C GLY A 56 21.45 1.25 -10.81
N ASN A 57 21.23 0.04 -11.33
CA ASN A 57 20.13 -0.80 -10.89
C ASN A 57 20.32 -1.22 -9.43
N GLU A 58 19.25 -1.20 -8.67
CA GLU A 58 19.24 -1.54 -7.24
C GLU A 58 18.75 -2.96 -7.01
N PHE A 59 19.35 -3.61 -6.02
CA PHE A 59 19.05 -4.99 -5.63
C PHE A 59 18.41 -5.03 -4.27
N PHE A 60 17.31 -5.77 -4.17
CA PHE A 60 16.57 -6.00 -2.93
C PHE A 60 16.36 -7.50 -2.71
N GLU A 61 16.19 -7.88 -1.45
CA GLU A 61 15.79 -9.22 -1.05
C GLU A 61 14.41 -9.55 -1.64
N TYR A 62 14.24 -10.75 -2.15
CA TYR A 62 12.94 -11.26 -2.58
C TYR A 62 12.13 -11.70 -1.36
N MET A 63 10.92 -11.18 -1.22
CA MET A 63 10.02 -11.53 -0.12
C MET A 63 9.19 -12.76 -0.51
N ASP A 64 9.54 -13.92 0.03
CA ASP A 64 8.88 -15.19 -0.27
C ASP A 64 7.49 -15.29 0.37
N GLY A 65 6.53 -15.80 -0.39
CA GLY A 65 5.14 -16.00 0.03
C GLY A 65 4.16 -15.84 -1.12
N GLU A 66 2.89 -16.09 -0.85
CA GLU A 66 1.82 -15.88 -1.82
C GLU A 66 1.45 -14.40 -1.85
N VAL A 67 1.44 -13.78 -3.02
CA VAL A 67 1.06 -12.37 -3.19
C VAL A 67 -0.46 -12.24 -3.34
N GLY A 68 -1.04 -11.26 -2.65
CA GLY A 68 -2.48 -11.00 -2.70
C GLY A 68 -2.93 -10.25 -3.97
N HIS A 69 -2.66 -10.84 -5.15
CA HIS A 69 -3.14 -10.33 -6.44
C HIS A 69 -4.62 -10.64 -6.68
N ASP A 70 -5.25 -9.89 -7.58
CA ASP A 70 -6.58 -10.20 -8.10
C ASP A 70 -6.50 -11.35 -9.15
N PRO A 71 -7.40 -12.36 -9.09
CA PRO A 71 -8.41 -12.55 -8.07
C PRO A 71 -7.77 -12.85 -6.70
N LEU A 72 -8.35 -12.26 -5.64
CA LEU A 72 -7.77 -12.40 -4.30
C LEU A 72 -7.73 -13.86 -3.85
N PRO A 73 -6.63 -14.33 -3.24
CA PRO A 73 -6.56 -15.65 -2.65
C PRO A 73 -7.65 -15.87 -1.59
N HIS A 74 -8.16 -17.09 -1.48
CA HIS A 74 -9.28 -17.40 -0.57
C HIS A 74 -9.02 -16.99 0.88
N PHE A 75 -7.78 -17.11 1.37
CA PHE A 75 -7.42 -16.71 2.74
C PHE A 75 -7.65 -15.20 3.01
N PHE A 76 -7.77 -14.39 1.95
CA PHE A 76 -8.02 -12.95 2.10
C PHE A 76 -9.37 -12.66 2.79
N THR A 77 -10.34 -13.60 2.71
CA THR A 77 -11.63 -13.49 3.39
C THR A 77 -11.51 -13.65 4.92
N SER A 78 -10.39 -14.22 5.42
CA SER A 78 -10.22 -14.52 6.84
C SER A 78 -9.97 -13.27 7.68
N ASP A 79 -10.42 -13.30 8.93
CA ASP A 79 -10.13 -12.27 9.92
C ASP A 79 -8.64 -12.23 10.27
N ALA A 80 -7.96 -13.37 10.20
CA ALA A 80 -6.53 -13.47 10.45
C ALA A 80 -5.71 -12.57 9.51
N THR A 81 -6.06 -12.54 8.21
CA THR A 81 -5.40 -11.68 7.22
C THR A 81 -5.57 -10.20 7.56
N VAL A 82 -6.79 -9.79 7.87
CA VAL A 82 -7.08 -8.38 8.22
C VAL A 82 -6.35 -7.96 9.48
N CYS A 83 -6.40 -8.79 10.53
CA CYS A 83 -5.70 -8.49 11.78
C CYS A 83 -4.18 -8.49 11.61
N SER A 84 -3.64 -9.39 10.80
CA SER A 84 -2.21 -9.42 10.49
C SER A 84 -1.78 -8.15 9.76
N ALA A 85 -2.54 -7.72 8.75
CA ALA A 85 -2.26 -6.51 7.99
C ALA A 85 -2.25 -5.26 8.90
N GLY A 86 -3.25 -5.12 9.79
CA GLY A 86 -3.30 -4.01 10.75
C GLY A 86 -2.07 -3.96 11.67
N LYS A 87 -1.67 -5.12 12.23
CA LYS A 87 -0.47 -5.22 13.08
C LYS A 87 0.81 -4.87 12.32
N THR A 88 0.96 -5.39 11.10
CA THR A 88 2.13 -5.15 10.26
C THR A 88 2.26 -3.66 9.92
N LEU A 89 1.18 -3.00 9.51
CA LEU A 89 1.19 -1.57 9.22
C LEU A 89 1.56 -0.75 10.47
N ARG A 90 1.07 -1.12 11.66
CA ARG A 90 1.45 -0.47 12.92
C ARG A 90 2.93 -0.59 13.20
N GLN A 91 3.49 -1.80 13.09
CA GLN A 91 4.91 -2.04 13.34
C GLN A 91 5.79 -1.24 12.37
N PHE A 92 5.40 -1.17 11.10
CA PHE A 92 6.08 -0.36 10.09
C PHE A 92 6.08 1.13 10.47
N HIS A 93 4.91 1.70 10.80
CA HIS A 93 4.78 3.10 11.19
C HIS A 93 5.61 3.45 12.43
N ASP A 94 5.60 2.58 13.43
CA ASP A 94 6.37 2.80 14.65
C ASP A 94 7.89 2.73 14.40
N ALA A 95 8.34 1.81 13.56
CA ALA A 95 9.76 1.67 13.22
C ALA A 95 10.29 2.86 12.42
N ALA A 96 9.51 3.36 11.45
CA ALA A 96 9.93 4.42 10.54
C ALA A 96 9.77 5.85 11.09
N ARG A 97 9.24 6.01 12.32
CA ARG A 97 8.83 7.29 12.90
C ARG A 97 9.95 8.32 12.96
N ASP A 98 11.19 7.89 13.19
CA ASP A 98 12.35 8.78 13.32
C ASP A 98 12.68 9.51 12.01
N LEU A 99 12.20 9.03 10.87
CA LEU A 99 12.42 9.62 9.55
C LEU A 99 11.41 10.71 9.17
N VAL A 100 10.35 10.92 9.95
CA VAL A 100 9.24 11.85 9.62
C VAL A 100 9.74 13.28 9.41
N ASN A 101 10.73 13.71 10.20
CA ASN A 101 11.28 15.06 10.17
C ASN A 101 12.69 15.12 9.52
N ASP A 102 13.10 14.10 8.78
CA ASP A 102 14.39 14.08 8.10
C ASP A 102 14.29 14.83 6.77
N GLU A 103 14.54 16.13 6.81
CA GLU A 103 14.52 17.02 5.63
C GLU A 103 15.61 16.72 4.59
N THR A 104 16.55 15.83 4.90
CA THR A 104 17.60 15.40 3.93
C THR A 104 17.08 14.37 2.94
N LEU A 105 15.91 13.79 3.19
CA LEU A 105 15.30 12.76 2.36
C LEU A 105 14.35 13.36 1.32
N THR A 106 14.54 12.96 0.08
CA THR A 106 13.62 13.27 -1.02
C THR A 106 12.69 12.08 -1.23
N TRP A 107 11.41 12.30 -1.03
CA TRP A 107 10.35 11.33 -1.27
C TRP A 107 9.69 11.58 -2.64
N GLN A 108 9.01 10.58 -3.19
CA GLN A 108 8.27 10.75 -4.45
C GLN A 108 7.14 11.79 -4.30
N PHE A 109 6.50 11.83 -3.13
CA PHE A 109 5.42 12.75 -2.82
C PHE A 109 5.84 13.76 -1.76
N ALA A 110 5.28 14.97 -1.86
CA ALA A 110 5.44 15.98 -0.83
C ALA A 110 4.77 15.55 0.49
N ALA A 111 5.38 15.87 1.63
CA ALA A 111 4.82 15.57 2.93
C ALA A 111 3.41 16.14 3.10
N LYS A 112 2.50 15.35 3.70
CA LYS A 112 1.18 15.82 4.14
C LYS A 112 1.22 16.12 5.63
N HIS A 113 0.76 17.29 6.02
CA HIS A 113 0.75 17.70 7.43
C HIS A 113 -0.63 17.58 8.07
N PRO A 114 -0.68 17.27 9.40
CA PRO A 114 0.48 16.96 10.25
C PRO A 114 1.11 15.61 9.88
N ALA A 115 2.41 15.56 9.63
CA ALA A 115 3.12 14.31 9.38
C ALA A 115 3.36 13.58 10.71
N GLU A 116 2.83 12.37 10.84
CA GLU A 116 2.89 11.56 12.06
C GLU A 116 3.78 10.32 11.89
N VAL A 117 3.81 9.79 10.68
CA VAL A 117 4.49 8.54 10.31
C VAL A 117 5.06 8.66 8.89
N ILE A 118 5.92 7.73 8.52
CA ILE A 118 6.16 7.46 7.10
C ILE A 118 5.06 6.49 6.63
N CYS A 119 4.18 6.98 5.78
CA CYS A 119 3.16 6.14 5.16
C CYS A 119 3.79 5.28 4.06
N HIS A 120 3.33 4.03 3.91
CA HIS A 120 3.61 3.22 2.73
C HIS A 120 2.89 3.77 1.49
N SER A 121 1.69 4.28 1.74
CA SER A 121 0.77 4.90 0.76
C SER A 121 0.22 4.01 -0.33
N ASP A 122 0.67 2.77 -0.41
CA ASP A 122 0.12 1.73 -1.27
C ASP A 122 0.07 0.37 -0.54
N PHE A 123 -0.28 0.39 0.76
CA PHE A 123 -0.37 -0.80 1.59
C PHE A 123 -1.62 -1.62 1.23
N ALA A 124 -1.40 -2.62 0.39
CA ALA A 124 -2.45 -3.47 -0.18
C ALA A 124 -1.96 -4.91 -0.34
N GLY A 125 -2.88 -5.85 -0.59
CA GLY A 125 -2.55 -7.26 -0.76
C GLY A 125 -1.52 -7.52 -1.85
N TYR A 126 -1.58 -6.79 -2.95
CA TYR A 126 -0.66 -6.93 -4.07
C TYR A 126 0.78 -6.44 -3.78
N ASN A 127 0.98 -5.68 -2.70
CA ASN A 127 2.28 -5.28 -2.18
C ASN A 127 2.67 -6.03 -0.89
N CYS A 128 1.99 -7.16 -0.63
CA CYS A 128 2.27 -8.03 0.50
C CYS A 128 2.43 -9.48 0.07
N THR A 129 3.31 -10.21 0.77
CA THR A 129 3.35 -11.67 0.72
C THR A 129 2.74 -12.27 1.97
N PHE A 130 2.11 -13.44 1.80
CA PHE A 130 1.36 -14.11 2.85
C PHE A 130 1.84 -15.56 3.04
N LYS A 131 1.82 -16.03 4.30
CA LYS A 131 1.92 -17.44 4.70
C LYS A 131 0.90 -17.68 5.80
N ASP A 132 0.13 -18.75 5.70
CA ASP A 132 -0.92 -19.10 6.68
C ASP A 132 -1.85 -17.93 7.02
N ALA A 133 -2.31 -17.21 5.99
CA ALA A 133 -3.19 -16.03 6.10
C ALA A 133 -2.58 -14.85 6.89
N LYS A 134 -1.26 -14.80 7.06
CA LYS A 134 -0.55 -13.71 7.74
C LYS A 134 0.39 -13.01 6.78
N VAL A 135 0.49 -11.70 6.89
CA VAL A 135 1.50 -10.91 6.19
C VAL A 135 2.88 -11.31 6.70
N VAL A 136 3.75 -11.72 5.79
CA VAL A 136 5.15 -12.08 6.06
C VAL A 136 6.14 -11.25 5.24
N GLY A 137 5.66 -10.49 4.27
CA GLY A 137 6.46 -9.55 3.50
C GLY A 137 5.65 -8.34 3.07
N VAL A 138 6.27 -7.18 3.04
CA VAL A 138 5.75 -5.92 2.49
C VAL A 138 6.81 -5.35 1.58
N PHE A 139 6.44 -4.93 0.37
CA PHE A 139 7.37 -4.42 -0.63
C PHE A 139 6.76 -3.25 -1.41
N ASP A 140 7.52 -2.67 -2.34
CA ASP A 140 7.15 -1.51 -3.16
C ASP A 140 6.91 -0.23 -2.34
N PHE A 141 7.98 0.22 -1.67
CA PHE A 141 7.99 1.44 -0.85
C PHE A 141 8.22 2.74 -1.65
N ASP A 142 8.05 2.72 -2.97
CA ASP A 142 8.28 3.91 -3.80
C ASP A 142 7.29 5.03 -3.49
N CYS A 143 6.07 4.68 -3.15
CA CYS A 143 5.04 5.64 -2.75
C CYS A 143 5.16 6.09 -1.28
N ALA A 144 6.20 5.71 -0.56
CA ALA A 144 6.36 6.09 0.84
C ALA A 144 6.67 7.58 1.00
N PHE A 145 6.08 8.23 2.01
CA PHE A 145 6.36 9.63 2.35
C PHE A 145 5.78 10.00 3.73
N PRO A 146 6.26 11.10 4.36
CA PRO A 146 5.72 11.60 5.63
C PRO A 146 4.28 12.08 5.50
N ALA A 147 3.34 11.51 6.30
CA ALA A 147 1.93 11.90 6.27
C ALA A 147 1.21 11.56 7.59
N PRO A 148 -0.06 12.00 7.76
CA PRO A 148 -0.89 11.52 8.86
C PRO A 148 -1.12 10.00 8.75
N ARG A 149 -1.08 9.26 9.87
CA ARG A 149 -1.36 7.82 9.88
C ARG A 149 -2.70 7.43 9.26
N LEU A 150 -3.70 8.30 9.38
CA LEU A 150 -5.01 8.10 8.76
C LEU A 150 -4.95 7.99 7.24
N TRP A 151 -3.96 8.63 6.60
CA TRP A 151 -3.76 8.57 5.15
C TRP A 151 -3.48 7.14 4.68
N ASP A 152 -2.64 6.43 5.42
CA ASP A 152 -2.30 5.04 5.10
C ASP A 152 -3.38 4.06 5.56
N ILE A 153 -3.90 4.24 6.78
CA ILE A 153 -5.00 3.42 7.30
C ILE A 153 -6.22 3.49 6.36
N SER A 154 -6.54 4.66 5.79
CA SER A 154 -7.68 4.81 4.88
C SER A 154 -7.55 3.95 3.64
N TYR A 155 -6.38 3.89 3.03
CA TYR A 155 -6.14 3.04 1.87
C TYR A 155 -6.05 1.56 2.25
N ALA A 156 -5.40 1.25 3.36
CA ALA A 156 -5.31 -0.11 3.86
C ALA A 156 -6.68 -0.73 4.14
N ILE A 157 -7.59 -0.03 4.83
CA ILE A 157 -8.95 -0.54 5.06
C ILE A 157 -9.76 -0.64 3.77
N TYR A 158 -9.58 0.26 2.82
CA TYR A 158 -10.21 0.17 1.51
C TYR A 158 -9.80 -1.12 0.79
N ARG A 159 -8.53 -1.54 0.89
CA ARG A 159 -7.99 -2.74 0.23
C ARG A 159 -8.24 -4.04 1.02
N PHE A 160 -8.08 -4.04 2.35
CA PHE A 160 -8.21 -5.23 3.20
C PHE A 160 -9.63 -5.48 3.74
N SER A 161 -10.51 -4.48 3.64
CA SER A 161 -11.93 -4.61 3.93
C SER A 161 -12.73 -4.13 2.72
N PRO A 162 -12.60 -4.82 1.58
CA PRO A 162 -12.96 -4.26 0.28
C PRO A 162 -14.38 -3.71 0.27
N PHE A 163 -14.46 -2.38 0.18
CA PHE A 163 -15.71 -1.65 0.06
C PHE A 163 -16.06 -1.49 -1.41
N LEU A 164 -17.28 -1.91 -1.75
CA LEU A 164 -17.85 -1.75 -3.08
C LEU A 164 -17.18 -2.62 -4.16
N ASN A 165 -17.43 -2.33 -5.42
CA ASN A 165 -17.08 -3.19 -6.53
C ASN A 165 -15.77 -2.80 -7.20
N PHE A 166 -14.75 -2.42 -6.40
CA PHE A 166 -13.44 -2.25 -6.98
C PHE A 166 -12.90 -3.60 -7.44
N GLY A 167 -12.70 -3.74 -8.74
CA GLY A 167 -12.27 -4.99 -9.34
C GLY A 167 -13.25 -6.14 -9.06
N ASP A 168 -12.74 -7.33 -9.03
CA ASP A 168 -13.52 -8.58 -8.84
C ASP A 168 -13.69 -8.96 -7.37
N PHE A 169 -13.76 -7.98 -6.45
CA PHE A 169 -14.11 -8.24 -5.06
C PHE A 169 -15.58 -8.67 -4.97
N GLY A 170 -15.84 -9.91 -5.36
CA GLY A 170 -17.15 -10.49 -5.41
C GLY A 170 -17.83 -10.62 -4.04
N ASP A 171 -18.89 -11.41 -3.99
CA ASP A 171 -19.68 -11.67 -2.78
C ASP A 171 -18.92 -12.42 -1.68
N GLU A 172 -17.68 -12.85 -1.93
CA GLU A 172 -16.82 -13.59 -0.99
C GLU A 172 -16.58 -12.84 0.32
N PHE A 173 -16.55 -11.51 0.27
CA PHE A 173 -16.40 -10.66 1.46
C PHE A 173 -17.74 -10.37 2.16
N GLY A 174 -18.82 -10.94 1.65
CA GLY A 174 -20.15 -10.77 2.20
C GLY A 174 -20.72 -9.36 2.02
N ASP A 175 -21.74 -9.06 2.81
CA ASP A 175 -22.44 -7.79 2.78
C ASP A 175 -21.60 -6.61 3.34
N VAL A 176 -22.11 -5.41 3.19
CA VAL A 176 -21.49 -4.18 3.70
C VAL A 176 -21.25 -4.24 5.22
N LYS A 177 -22.11 -4.93 5.98
CA LYS A 177 -21.96 -5.08 7.44
C LYS A 177 -20.68 -5.86 7.77
N ASN A 178 -20.39 -6.95 7.04
CA ASN A 178 -19.16 -7.71 7.23
C ASN A 178 -17.92 -6.90 6.83
N ARG A 179 -17.99 -6.14 5.75
CA ARG A 179 -16.90 -5.25 5.32
C ARG A 179 -16.61 -4.17 6.35
N LEU A 180 -17.65 -3.55 6.94
CA LEU A 180 -17.49 -2.61 8.06
C LEU A 180 -16.88 -3.29 9.30
N ARG A 181 -17.31 -4.52 9.65
CA ARG A 181 -16.70 -5.29 10.73
C ARG A 181 -15.21 -5.50 10.51
N ARG A 182 -14.80 -5.89 9.29
CA ARG A 182 -13.39 -6.06 8.91
C ARG A 182 -12.58 -4.79 9.07
N MET A 183 -13.14 -3.64 8.69
CA MET A 183 -12.52 -2.33 8.93
C MET A 183 -12.22 -2.08 10.41
N TYR A 184 -13.16 -2.40 11.30
CA TYR A 184 -12.95 -2.27 12.75
C TYR A 184 -11.89 -3.25 13.25
N LEU A 185 -11.87 -4.50 12.76
CA LEU A 185 -10.84 -5.48 13.08
C LEU A 185 -9.43 -5.02 12.67
N PHE A 186 -9.31 -4.43 11.48
CA PHE A 186 -8.03 -3.86 11.03
C PHE A 186 -7.53 -2.79 11.98
N VAL A 187 -8.38 -1.82 12.33
CA VAL A 187 -8.00 -0.67 13.16
C VAL A 187 -7.75 -1.09 14.61
N GLU A 188 -8.51 -2.03 15.15
CA GLU A 188 -8.26 -2.65 16.47
C GLU A 188 -6.89 -3.35 16.48
N ALA A 189 -6.60 -4.16 15.45
CA ALA A 189 -5.32 -4.86 15.32
C ALA A 189 -4.15 -3.89 15.11
N TYR A 190 -4.38 -2.76 14.47
CA TYR A 190 -3.43 -1.65 14.37
C TYR A 190 -3.17 -0.97 15.72
N GLY A 191 -4.07 -1.10 16.69
CA GLY A 191 -3.94 -0.54 18.04
C GLY A 191 -4.54 0.86 18.19
N GLU A 192 -5.53 1.21 17.39
CA GLU A 192 -6.25 2.49 17.46
C GLU A 192 -7.72 2.28 17.84
N PRO A 193 -8.37 3.29 18.46
CA PRO A 193 -9.77 3.18 18.85
C PRO A 193 -10.72 3.12 17.64
N SER A 194 -11.91 2.60 17.84
CA SER A 194 -12.94 2.45 16.81
C SER A 194 -13.31 3.76 16.09
N GLN A 195 -13.12 4.91 16.72
CA GLN A 195 -13.32 6.22 16.10
C GLN A 195 -12.34 6.44 14.93
N THR A 196 -11.11 5.93 15.05
CA THR A 196 -10.10 5.98 13.97
C THR A 196 -10.59 5.25 12.72
N ALA A 197 -11.30 4.12 12.86
CA ALA A 197 -11.88 3.41 11.73
C ALA A 197 -12.90 4.27 10.96
N ARG A 198 -13.77 4.97 11.68
CA ARG A 198 -14.75 5.90 11.06
C ARG A 198 -14.07 7.07 10.37
N ASN A 199 -13.05 7.65 10.99
CA ASN A 199 -12.29 8.76 10.42
C ASN A 199 -11.52 8.32 9.16
N ALA A 200 -10.89 7.15 9.19
CA ALA A 200 -10.19 6.58 8.05
C ALA A 200 -11.16 6.26 6.90
N PHE A 201 -12.34 5.71 7.19
CA PHE A 201 -13.37 5.46 6.19
C PHE A 201 -13.83 6.75 5.48
N ARG A 202 -14.02 7.83 6.23
CA ARG A 202 -14.36 9.16 5.67
C ARG A 202 -13.29 9.68 4.72
N LEU A 203 -12.04 9.35 4.96
CA LEU A 203 -10.91 9.83 4.18
C LEU A 203 -10.71 9.04 2.87
N ILE A 204 -11.31 7.84 2.73
CA ILE A 204 -11.14 7.01 1.52
C ILE A 204 -11.45 7.79 0.23
N PRO A 205 -12.57 8.52 0.09
CA PRO A 205 -12.83 9.25 -1.15
C PRO A 205 -11.73 10.26 -1.51
N GLU A 206 -11.23 11.04 -0.54
CA GLU A 206 -10.14 11.98 -0.77
C GLU A 206 -8.86 11.24 -1.19
N ARG A 207 -8.58 10.10 -0.54
CA ARG A 207 -7.42 9.26 -0.87
C ARG A 207 -7.49 8.74 -2.30
N LEU A 208 -8.66 8.22 -2.74
CA LEU A 208 -8.88 7.73 -4.10
C LEU A 208 -8.77 8.85 -5.13
N LYS A 209 -9.39 10.01 -4.84
CA LYS A 209 -9.30 11.16 -5.73
C LYS A 209 -7.86 11.65 -5.91
N SER A 210 -7.10 11.73 -4.81
CA SER A 210 -5.68 12.12 -4.86
C SER A 210 -4.86 11.20 -5.77
N MET A 211 -5.14 9.89 -5.75
CA MET A 211 -4.48 8.92 -6.62
C MET A 211 -4.86 9.12 -8.09
N VAL A 212 -6.15 9.33 -8.38
CA VAL A 212 -6.62 9.59 -9.75
C VAL A 212 -6.04 10.91 -10.29
N ASP A 213 -6.03 11.96 -9.49
CA ASP A 213 -5.46 13.26 -9.87
C ASP A 213 -3.95 13.11 -10.20
N TRP A 214 -3.22 12.34 -9.38
CA TRP A 214 -1.82 12.03 -9.63
C TRP A 214 -1.63 11.25 -10.95
N MET A 215 -2.46 10.23 -11.22
CA MET A 215 -2.41 9.47 -12.49
C MET A 215 -2.55 10.40 -13.70
N TYR A 216 -3.49 11.34 -13.66
CA TYR A 216 -3.67 12.31 -14.75
C TYR A 216 -2.47 13.24 -14.90
N GLN A 217 -1.91 13.74 -13.78
CA GLN A 217 -0.76 14.63 -13.79
C GLN A 217 0.47 13.94 -14.39
N GLU A 218 0.76 12.73 -13.97
CA GLU A 218 1.89 11.95 -14.45
C GLU A 218 1.74 11.58 -15.94
N ALA A 219 0.56 11.15 -16.37
CA ALA A 219 0.29 10.86 -17.78
C ALA A 219 0.49 12.11 -18.66
N ALA A 220 0.04 13.28 -18.20
CA ALA A 220 0.25 14.55 -18.90
C ALA A 220 1.72 14.96 -18.98
N GLN A 221 2.58 14.46 -18.09
CA GLN A 221 4.03 14.65 -18.10
C GLN A 221 4.79 13.57 -18.89
N GLY A 222 4.07 12.63 -19.53
CA GLY A 222 4.65 11.60 -20.37
C GLY A 222 4.94 10.27 -19.66
N ASN A 223 4.41 10.07 -18.46
CA ASN A 223 4.49 8.76 -17.79
C ASN A 223 3.58 7.76 -18.50
N GLU A 224 4.19 6.94 -19.38
CA GLU A 224 3.48 5.96 -20.21
C GLU A 224 2.69 4.94 -19.39
N GLN A 225 3.13 4.64 -18.19
CA GLN A 225 2.45 3.66 -17.35
C GLN A 225 1.19 4.23 -16.72
N CYS A 226 1.22 5.49 -16.26
CA CYS A 226 0.02 6.19 -15.85
C CYS A 226 -0.95 6.32 -17.02
N GLN A 227 -0.45 6.62 -18.24
CA GLN A 227 -1.28 6.65 -19.43
C GLN A 227 -1.93 5.28 -19.70
N ARG A 228 -1.18 4.18 -19.66
CA ARG A 228 -1.75 2.83 -19.82
C ARG A 228 -2.82 2.52 -18.76
N SER A 229 -2.62 2.91 -17.50
CA SER A 229 -3.61 2.73 -16.44
C SER A 229 -4.90 3.53 -16.71
N LEU A 230 -4.78 4.73 -17.26
CA LEU A 230 -5.94 5.53 -17.69
C LEU A 230 -6.66 4.87 -18.87
N ASP A 231 -5.93 4.39 -19.88
CA ASP A 231 -6.49 3.71 -21.06
C ASP A 231 -7.21 2.41 -20.68
N GLN A 232 -6.74 1.71 -19.65
CA GLN A 232 -7.37 0.52 -19.06
C GLN A 232 -8.58 0.84 -18.18
N GLY A 233 -8.86 2.11 -17.92
CA GLY A 233 -10.03 2.54 -17.16
C GLY A 233 -9.88 2.43 -15.64
N HIS A 234 -8.67 2.21 -15.09
CA HIS A 234 -8.47 2.10 -13.64
C HIS A 234 -8.98 3.33 -12.87
N HIS A 235 -8.77 4.53 -13.42
CA HIS A 235 -9.28 5.78 -12.86
C HIS A 235 -10.82 5.78 -12.71
N ALA A 236 -11.53 5.22 -13.69
CA ALA A 236 -12.99 5.17 -13.67
C ALA A 236 -13.52 4.25 -12.55
N LEU A 237 -12.82 3.14 -12.26
CA LEU A 237 -13.14 2.25 -11.15
C LEU A 237 -12.97 2.98 -9.81
N TYR A 238 -11.85 3.70 -9.62
CA TYR A 238 -11.61 4.47 -8.40
C TYR A 238 -12.62 5.60 -8.22
N LEU A 239 -13.03 6.29 -9.29
CA LEU A 239 -14.05 7.33 -9.22
C LEU A 239 -15.44 6.76 -8.92
N LYS A 240 -15.76 5.59 -9.44
CA LYS A 240 -17.01 4.89 -9.09
C LYS A 240 -17.05 4.56 -7.59
N ASP A 241 -15.97 4.05 -7.04
CA ASP A 241 -15.87 3.76 -5.61
C ASP A 241 -15.88 5.03 -4.75
N TYR A 242 -15.22 6.11 -5.22
CA TYR A 242 -15.29 7.42 -4.60
C TYR A 242 -16.74 7.88 -4.41
N ASP A 243 -17.54 7.85 -5.47
CA ASP A 243 -18.94 8.30 -5.43
C ASP A 243 -19.78 7.42 -4.52
N ALA A 244 -19.62 6.12 -4.62
CA ALA A 244 -20.40 5.16 -3.86
C ALA A 244 -20.08 5.20 -2.35
N ILE A 245 -18.79 5.30 -1.96
CA ILE A 245 -18.39 5.43 -0.55
C ILE A 245 -18.89 6.76 0.03
N LYS A 246 -18.79 7.84 -0.72
CA LYS A 246 -19.28 9.15 -0.32
C LYS A 246 -20.79 9.15 -0.09
N ALA A 247 -21.57 8.57 -1.01
CA ALA A 247 -23.01 8.42 -0.88
C ALA A 247 -23.41 7.54 0.32
N PHE A 248 -22.71 6.42 0.51
CA PHE A 248 -22.93 5.53 1.66
C PHE A 248 -22.69 6.25 2.99
N TYR A 249 -21.58 7.00 3.07
CA TYR A 249 -21.25 7.75 4.27
C TYR A 249 -22.34 8.78 4.61
N GLN A 250 -22.77 9.55 3.61
CA GLN A 250 -23.84 10.56 3.79
C GLN A 250 -25.16 9.94 4.25
N ALA A 251 -25.49 8.74 3.79
CA ALA A 251 -26.76 8.07 4.09
C ALA A 251 -26.79 7.30 5.43
N LYS A 252 -25.65 6.86 5.95
CA LYS A 252 -25.62 5.83 7.02
C LYS A 252 -24.79 6.22 8.26
N LEU A 253 -23.96 7.22 8.18
CA LEU A 253 -22.97 7.53 9.23
C LEU A 253 -23.05 8.99 9.74
N HIS A 254 -24.13 9.69 9.42
CA HIS A 254 -24.49 10.98 10.01
C HIS A 254 -25.22 10.80 11.31
#